data_9824a833700681fdbaffe9bf15d19b34
#
_entry.id   9824a833700681fdbaffe9bf15d19b34
#
_cell.length_a   1.000
_cell.length_b   1.000
_cell.length_c   1.000
_cell.angle_alpha   90.00
_cell.angle_beta   90.00
_cell.angle_gamma   90.00
#
_symmetry.space_group_name_H-M   'P 1'
#
loop_
_entity.id
_entity.type
_entity.pdbx_description
1 polymer ?
#
loop_
_entity_poly.entity_id
_entity_poly.type
_entity_poly.pdbx_seq_one_letter_code
_entity_poly.pdbx_strand_id
1 'polypeptide(L)'
;MGDIVNPELDFEKRYRLVREVIETIILTVLMFLVIRFAVQNYYVEGVSMEPNLHNQERILIDKWTYLFHPPTRGDVIIFLAPVPGPQQDYVKRIIGVPGDVITINDTTVIVDGVTLQETYIDPRRQGNPYQYKQIYNLVVPANDYFVLGDNRIISSDSRNWGFVPRANIIGRAAIVYWPFGEDNDGLVPNVSSVFDKVHQTGAAPNTQYRGGTIDADGVLLLFMSGMLLICSRRRGKGSGRDRNYWRERRTHQKI
;
A
#
# COMPACT_ATOMS: atom_id res chain seq x y z
N MET A 1 52.06 -36.97 -13.70
CA MET A 1 50.73 -37.46 -14.05
C MET A 1 49.90 -36.20 -14.18
N GLY A 2 49.75 -35.69 -15.40
CA GLY A 2 49.08 -34.42 -15.64
C GLY A 2 47.59 -34.62 -15.62
N ASP A 3 46.87 -33.82 -14.81
CA ASP A 3 45.43 -33.79 -14.79
C ASP A 3 44.90 -33.41 -16.18
N ILE A 4 44.23 -34.29 -16.85
CA ILE A 4 43.56 -34.04 -18.13
C ILE A 4 42.36 -33.12 -17.79
N VAL A 5 42.54 -31.82 -17.89
CA VAL A 5 41.49 -30.84 -17.81
C VAL A 5 40.54 -31.08 -18.98
N ASN A 6 39.34 -31.52 -18.70
CA ASN A 6 38.32 -31.81 -19.72
C ASN A 6 37.61 -30.47 -20.08
N PRO A 7 37.92 -29.89 -21.26
CA PRO A 7 37.50 -28.51 -21.61
C PRO A 7 35.96 -28.42 -21.76
N GLU A 8 35.26 -29.49 -22.06
CA GLU A 8 33.77 -29.48 -22.15
C GLU A 8 33.10 -29.35 -20.79
N LEU A 9 33.67 -29.96 -19.74
CA LEU A 9 33.14 -29.83 -18.37
C LEU A 9 33.31 -28.42 -17.80
N ASP A 10 34.38 -27.72 -18.17
CA ASP A 10 34.64 -26.35 -17.77
C ASP A 10 33.72 -25.35 -18.50
N PHE A 11 33.40 -25.59 -19.76
CA PHE A 11 32.46 -24.76 -20.51
C PHE A 11 31.03 -24.91 -19.96
N GLU A 12 30.56 -26.12 -19.67
CA GLU A 12 29.25 -26.33 -19.06
C GLU A 12 29.14 -25.68 -17.67
N LYS A 13 30.18 -25.74 -16.86
CA LYS A 13 30.20 -25.10 -15.53
C LYS A 13 30.12 -23.58 -15.67
N ARG A 14 30.92 -22.98 -16.58
CA ARG A 14 30.91 -21.53 -16.83
C ARG A 14 29.56 -21.07 -17.36
N TYR A 15 28.97 -21.77 -18.31
CA TYR A 15 27.65 -21.46 -18.85
C TYR A 15 26.58 -21.49 -17.75
N ARG A 16 26.63 -22.49 -16.86
CA ARG A 16 25.70 -22.63 -15.74
C ARG A 16 25.84 -21.47 -14.76
N LEU A 17 27.07 -21.09 -14.40
CA LEU A 17 27.35 -19.96 -13.54
C LEU A 17 26.84 -18.65 -14.15
N VAL A 18 27.15 -18.40 -15.42
CA VAL A 18 26.69 -17.19 -16.12
C VAL A 18 25.17 -17.13 -16.14
N ARG A 19 24.49 -18.23 -16.40
CA ARG A 19 23.03 -18.31 -16.37
C ARG A 19 22.47 -18.00 -14.97
N GLU A 20 23.05 -18.57 -13.92
CA GLU A 20 22.62 -18.34 -12.53
C GLU A 20 22.80 -16.86 -12.12
N VAL A 21 23.89 -16.25 -12.55
CA VAL A 21 24.14 -14.81 -12.32
C VAL A 21 23.11 -13.95 -13.05
N ILE A 22 22.83 -14.25 -14.33
CA ILE A 22 21.82 -13.52 -15.11
C ILE A 22 20.42 -13.67 -14.48
N GLU A 23 20.01 -14.89 -14.10
CA GLU A 23 18.72 -15.15 -13.45
C GLU A 23 18.62 -14.36 -12.13
N THR A 24 19.70 -14.29 -11.35
CA THR A 24 19.73 -13.51 -10.09
C THR A 24 19.61 -12.02 -10.35
N ILE A 25 20.34 -11.49 -11.35
CA ILE A 25 20.26 -10.08 -11.72
C ILE A 25 18.84 -9.71 -12.18
N ILE A 26 18.24 -10.52 -13.05
CA ILE A 26 16.87 -10.29 -13.54
C ILE A 26 15.89 -10.27 -12.37
N LEU A 27 15.96 -11.23 -11.45
CA LEU A 27 15.10 -11.30 -10.28
C LEU A 27 15.27 -10.08 -9.37
N THR A 28 16.52 -9.67 -9.14
CA THR A 28 16.84 -8.49 -8.31
C THR A 28 16.30 -7.20 -8.93
N VAL A 29 16.48 -7.01 -10.24
CA VAL A 29 15.94 -5.85 -10.96
C VAL A 29 14.41 -5.85 -10.93
N LEU A 30 13.78 -7.01 -11.15
CA LEU A 30 12.33 -7.14 -11.09
C LEU A 30 11.80 -6.77 -9.70
N MET A 31 12.42 -7.30 -8.64
CA MET A 31 12.04 -6.99 -7.26
C MET A 31 12.21 -5.49 -6.96
N PHE A 32 13.31 -4.89 -7.41
CA PHE A 32 13.53 -3.45 -7.25
C PHE A 32 12.45 -2.62 -7.95
N LEU A 33 12.08 -3.00 -9.18
CA LEU A 33 11.02 -2.31 -9.91
C LEU A 33 9.67 -2.42 -9.19
N VAL A 34 9.31 -3.62 -8.70
CA VAL A 34 8.07 -3.83 -7.93
C VAL A 34 8.02 -2.92 -6.71
N ILE A 35 9.11 -2.84 -5.94
CA ILE A 35 9.18 -1.96 -4.76
C ILE A 35 9.06 -0.50 -5.17
N ARG A 36 9.72 -0.06 -6.23
CA ARG A 36 9.67 1.32 -6.73
C ARG A 36 8.27 1.73 -7.20
N PHE A 37 7.49 0.80 -7.75
CA PHE A 37 6.10 1.07 -8.13
C PHE A 37 5.14 1.04 -6.95
N ALA A 38 5.41 0.21 -5.93
CA ALA A 38 4.53 0.04 -4.78
C ALA A 38 4.64 1.19 -3.77
N VAL A 39 5.82 1.77 -3.62
CA VAL A 39 6.13 2.73 -2.55
C VAL A 39 6.70 4.02 -3.13
N GLN A 40 6.19 5.13 -2.62
CA GLN A 40 6.71 6.47 -2.93
C GLN A 40 6.97 7.25 -1.63
N ASN A 41 8.06 8.02 -1.61
CA ASN A 41 8.34 8.91 -0.50
C ASN A 41 7.79 10.31 -0.77
N TYR A 42 7.25 10.92 0.29
CA TYR A 42 6.78 12.30 0.30
C TYR A 42 7.35 13.07 1.47
N TYR A 43 7.40 14.37 1.30
CA TYR A 43 7.80 15.32 2.33
C TYR A 43 6.57 16.11 2.77
N VAL A 44 6.29 16.12 4.06
CA VAL A 44 5.13 16.82 4.63
C VAL A 44 5.47 18.29 4.76
N GLU A 45 4.73 19.15 4.06
CA GLU A 45 4.80 20.59 4.19
C GLU A 45 3.53 21.11 4.87
N GLY A 46 3.72 21.82 5.98
CA GLY A 46 2.62 22.41 6.74
C GLY A 46 2.20 21.60 7.97
N VAL A 47 1.23 22.12 8.67
CA VAL A 47 0.82 21.67 10.01
C VAL A 47 -0.64 21.22 10.06
N SER A 48 -1.24 20.98 8.89
CA SER A 48 -2.68 20.66 8.78
C SER A 48 -3.06 19.27 9.30
N MET A 49 -2.08 18.37 9.50
CA MET A 49 -2.29 17.02 10.01
C MET A 49 -1.71 16.82 11.42
N GLU A 50 -1.25 17.89 12.07
CA GLU A 50 -0.85 17.81 13.48
C GLU A 50 -2.04 17.46 14.39
N PRO A 51 -1.81 16.69 15.45
CA PRO A 51 -0.53 16.22 15.97
C PRO A 51 -0.02 14.91 15.31
N ASN A 52 -0.77 14.30 14.40
CA ASN A 52 -0.45 12.98 13.88
C ASN A 52 0.62 12.94 12.78
N LEU A 53 0.77 14.04 12.03
CA LEU A 53 1.89 14.25 11.11
C LEU A 53 2.40 15.67 11.29
N HIS A 54 3.72 15.79 11.46
CA HIS A 54 4.36 17.08 11.69
C HIS A 54 4.98 17.64 10.41
N ASN A 55 5.20 18.95 10.43
CA ASN A 55 5.91 19.61 9.34
C ASN A 55 7.34 19.06 9.22
N GLN A 56 7.81 18.90 7.98
CA GLN A 56 9.14 18.37 7.62
C GLN A 56 9.33 16.87 7.83
N GLU A 57 8.32 16.14 8.18
CA GLU A 57 8.38 14.67 8.18
C GLU A 57 8.47 14.11 6.77
N ARG A 58 9.12 12.95 6.68
CA ARG A 58 9.16 12.14 5.47
C ARG A 58 8.33 10.88 5.66
N ILE A 59 7.39 10.70 4.77
CA ILE A 59 6.43 9.61 4.83
C ILE A 59 6.57 8.67 3.62
N LEU A 60 6.37 7.40 3.86
CA LEU A 60 6.19 6.41 2.82
C LEU A 60 4.71 6.24 2.52
N ILE A 61 4.40 6.27 1.23
CA ILE A 61 3.05 6.09 0.72
C ILE A 61 2.92 4.71 0.12
N ASP A 62 1.89 4.01 0.55
CA ASP A 62 1.45 2.77 -0.03
C ASP A 62 0.43 3.06 -1.14
N LYS A 63 0.85 2.81 -2.38
CA LYS A 63 -0.01 2.91 -3.56
C LYS A 63 -0.70 1.59 -3.88
N TRP A 64 -0.15 0.49 -3.38
CA TRP A 64 -0.55 -0.85 -3.74
C TRP A 64 -1.89 -1.24 -3.11
N THR A 65 -2.11 -0.88 -1.85
CA THR A 65 -3.35 -1.18 -1.13
C THR A 65 -4.58 -0.74 -1.93
N TYR A 66 -4.55 0.44 -2.54
CA TYR A 66 -5.69 0.98 -3.27
C TYR A 66 -5.89 0.42 -4.69
N LEU A 67 -5.05 -0.51 -5.13
CA LEU A 67 -5.31 -1.33 -6.32
C LEU A 67 -6.27 -2.50 -6.00
N PHE A 68 -6.30 -2.94 -4.73
CA PHE A 68 -7.07 -4.11 -4.31
C PHE A 68 -8.26 -3.75 -3.44
N HIS A 69 -8.17 -2.65 -2.68
CA HIS A 69 -9.20 -2.20 -1.76
C HIS A 69 -9.53 -0.72 -2.00
N PRO A 70 -10.80 -0.33 -1.90
CA PRO A 70 -11.13 1.10 -1.93
C PRO A 70 -10.57 1.79 -0.68
N PRO A 71 -10.28 3.12 -0.75
CA PRO A 71 -9.97 3.90 0.42
C PRO A 71 -11.08 3.83 1.47
N THR A 72 -10.71 3.78 2.74
CA THR A 72 -11.63 3.60 3.86
C THR A 72 -11.60 4.79 4.81
N ARG A 73 -12.65 4.91 5.65
CA ARG A 73 -12.71 5.93 6.71
C ARG A 73 -11.54 5.77 7.65
N GLY A 74 -10.92 6.91 8.02
CA GLY A 74 -9.74 6.93 8.88
C GLY A 74 -8.40 6.87 8.13
N ASP A 75 -8.38 6.45 6.86
CA ASP A 75 -7.15 6.46 6.07
C ASP A 75 -6.62 7.89 5.90
N VAL A 76 -5.32 8.08 6.11
CA VAL A 76 -4.61 9.31 5.74
C VAL A 76 -4.13 9.15 4.31
N ILE A 77 -4.64 9.98 3.41
CA ILE A 77 -4.36 9.89 1.98
C ILE A 77 -3.56 11.07 1.46
N ILE A 78 -2.75 10.79 0.45
CA ILE A 78 -2.12 11.80 -0.40
C ILE A 78 -2.89 11.86 -1.71
N PHE A 79 -3.24 13.06 -2.11
CA PHE A 79 -4.06 13.28 -3.30
C PHE A 79 -3.76 14.61 -3.96
N LEU A 80 -4.02 14.69 -5.25
CA LEU A 80 -3.97 15.93 -6.00
C LEU A 80 -5.13 16.84 -5.59
N ALA A 81 -4.84 18.00 -5.03
CA ALA A 81 -5.85 18.89 -4.49
C ALA A 81 -6.81 19.40 -5.59
N PRO A 82 -8.14 19.32 -5.37
CA PRO A 82 -9.13 19.79 -6.35
C PRO A 82 -9.34 21.31 -6.21
N VAL A 83 -8.25 22.07 -6.16
CA VAL A 83 -8.27 23.52 -6.01
C VAL A 83 -7.74 24.21 -7.28
N PRO A 84 -8.25 25.41 -7.65
CA PRO A 84 -7.70 26.18 -8.76
C PRO A 84 -6.25 26.60 -8.47
N GLY A 85 -5.39 26.52 -9.48
CA GLY A 85 -4.00 26.96 -9.39
C GLY A 85 -2.99 25.88 -9.76
N PRO A 86 -1.72 26.06 -9.38
CA PRO A 86 -0.70 25.03 -9.59
C PRO A 86 -1.10 23.73 -8.88
N GLN A 87 -0.88 22.60 -9.57
CA GLN A 87 -1.15 21.29 -8.99
C GLN A 87 -0.28 21.06 -7.76
N GLN A 88 -0.93 20.73 -6.65
CA GLN A 88 -0.28 20.45 -5.37
C GLN A 88 -0.87 19.18 -4.76
N ASP A 89 0.00 18.37 -4.20
CA ASP A 89 -0.41 17.20 -3.46
C ASP A 89 -0.71 17.60 -2.01
N TYR A 90 -1.90 17.20 -1.53
CA TYR A 90 -2.32 17.41 -0.15
C TYR A 90 -2.35 16.11 0.62
N VAL A 91 -2.17 16.21 1.93
CA VAL A 91 -2.35 15.11 2.87
C VAL A 91 -3.51 15.42 3.80
N LYS A 92 -4.52 14.53 3.84
CA LYS A 92 -5.72 14.66 4.69
C LYS A 92 -6.23 13.27 5.09
N ARG A 93 -7.10 13.25 6.09
CA ARG A 93 -7.77 12.03 6.58
C ARG A 93 -9.16 11.89 5.95
N ILE A 94 -9.48 10.68 5.48
CA ILE A 94 -10.82 10.34 4.99
C ILE A 94 -11.77 10.27 6.19
N ILE A 95 -12.83 11.05 6.14
CA ILE A 95 -13.91 11.07 7.12
C ILE A 95 -15.17 10.43 6.53
N GLY A 96 -15.46 10.69 5.25
CA GLY A 96 -16.60 10.12 4.56
C GLY A 96 -16.20 9.43 3.26
N VAL A 97 -16.81 8.28 3.01
CA VAL A 97 -16.69 7.49 1.79
C VAL A 97 -17.96 7.61 0.94
N PRO A 98 -17.96 7.17 -0.34
CA PRO A 98 -19.14 7.26 -1.19
C PRO A 98 -20.43 6.75 -0.52
N GLY A 99 -21.47 7.58 -0.54
CA GLY A 99 -22.79 7.29 0.05
C GLY A 99 -22.98 7.78 1.49
N ASP A 100 -21.93 8.15 2.20
CA ASP A 100 -22.05 8.67 3.57
C ASP A 100 -22.76 10.00 3.62
N VAL A 101 -23.47 10.25 4.70
CA VAL A 101 -24.12 11.52 5.01
C VAL A 101 -23.32 12.25 6.09
N ILE A 102 -22.69 13.35 5.71
CA ILE A 102 -21.82 14.15 6.59
C ILE A 102 -22.60 15.32 7.16
N THR A 103 -22.53 15.47 8.46
CA THR A 103 -22.99 16.67 9.18
C THR A 103 -21.84 17.19 10.05
N ILE A 104 -21.56 18.47 9.95
CA ILE A 104 -20.62 19.16 10.85
C ILE A 104 -21.39 20.25 11.55
N ASN A 105 -21.54 20.11 12.85
CA ASN A 105 -22.21 21.06 13.71
C ASN A 105 -21.22 21.52 14.79
N ASP A 106 -20.94 22.79 14.81
CA ASP A 106 -19.87 23.37 15.64
C ASP A 106 -18.53 22.65 15.39
N THR A 107 -17.98 21.99 16.39
CA THR A 107 -16.74 21.21 16.28
C THR A 107 -17.00 19.69 16.14
N THR A 108 -18.27 19.30 16.08
CA THR A 108 -18.67 17.90 16.08
C THR A 108 -18.86 17.40 14.66
N VAL A 109 -18.25 16.28 14.34
CA VAL A 109 -18.42 15.57 13.06
C VAL A 109 -19.35 14.37 13.26
N ILE A 110 -20.37 14.30 12.43
CA ILE A 110 -21.38 13.24 12.42
C ILE A 110 -21.37 12.58 11.05
N VAL A 111 -21.26 11.26 11.03
CA VAL A 111 -21.29 10.45 9.80
C VAL A 111 -22.43 9.45 9.93
N ASP A 112 -23.36 9.44 8.99
CA ASP A 112 -24.56 8.59 8.97
C ASP A 112 -25.36 8.64 10.29
N GLY A 113 -25.45 9.84 10.89
CA GLY A 113 -26.13 10.06 12.17
C GLY A 113 -25.32 9.66 13.41
N VAL A 114 -24.12 9.11 13.25
CA VAL A 114 -23.21 8.74 14.34
C VAL A 114 -22.21 9.86 14.62
N THR A 115 -22.21 10.38 15.84
CA THR A 115 -21.21 11.33 16.30
C THR A 115 -19.86 10.65 16.47
N LEU A 116 -18.84 11.14 15.76
CA LEU A 116 -17.48 10.61 15.87
C LEU A 116 -16.82 11.04 17.17
N GLN A 117 -16.18 10.08 17.84
CA GLN A 117 -15.33 10.34 19.00
C GLN A 117 -13.88 10.46 18.53
N GLU A 118 -13.49 11.63 18.11
CA GLU A 118 -12.21 11.86 17.40
C GLU A 118 -11.03 11.99 18.39
N THR A 119 -10.71 10.91 19.08
CA THR A 119 -9.64 10.85 20.11
C THR A 119 -8.23 11.09 19.58
N TYR A 120 -8.05 11.07 18.27
CA TYR A 120 -6.79 11.36 17.58
C TYR A 120 -6.51 12.85 17.37
N ILE A 121 -7.49 13.70 17.66
CA ILE A 121 -7.35 15.16 17.56
C ILE A 121 -6.97 15.74 18.92
N ASP A 122 -5.94 16.59 18.96
CA ASP A 122 -5.67 17.42 20.14
C ASP A 122 -6.86 18.38 20.38
N PRO A 123 -7.48 18.39 21.56
CA PRO A 123 -8.59 19.29 21.85
C PRO A 123 -8.28 20.77 21.59
N ARG A 124 -7.03 21.18 21.73
CA ARG A 124 -6.57 22.56 21.40
C ARG A 124 -6.59 22.84 19.90
N ARG A 125 -6.59 21.81 19.04
CA ARG A 125 -6.60 21.89 17.58
C ARG A 125 -7.97 21.56 16.97
N GLN A 126 -8.95 21.30 17.81
CA GLN A 126 -10.33 21.02 17.38
C GLN A 126 -11.03 22.29 16.86
N GLY A 127 -10.61 23.47 17.32
CA GLY A 127 -11.07 24.74 16.84
C GLY A 127 -12.18 25.39 17.67
N ASN A 128 -12.59 26.56 17.20
CA ASN A 128 -13.69 27.30 17.77
C ASN A 128 -14.96 27.06 16.93
N PRO A 129 -16.13 26.77 17.52
CA PRO A 129 -17.39 26.58 16.80
C PRO A 129 -17.69 27.65 15.75
N TYR A 130 -17.35 28.89 16.02
CA TYR A 130 -17.60 30.00 15.10
C TYR A 130 -16.71 30.04 13.86
N GLN A 131 -15.67 29.22 13.80
CA GLN A 131 -14.74 29.16 12.65
C GLN A 131 -15.10 28.05 11.65
N TYR A 132 -16.01 27.17 12.03
CA TYR A 132 -16.40 26.04 11.18
C TYR A 132 -17.54 26.42 10.26
N LYS A 133 -17.39 26.06 8.99
CA LYS A 133 -18.53 26.04 8.07
C LYS A 133 -19.47 24.92 8.52
N GLN A 134 -20.68 25.30 8.90
CA GLN A 134 -21.72 24.32 9.21
C GLN A 134 -22.08 23.53 7.95
N ILE A 135 -22.16 22.23 8.08
CA ILE A 135 -22.49 21.32 6.98
C ILE A 135 -23.64 20.42 7.50
N TYR A 136 -24.73 20.37 6.74
CA TYR A 136 -25.88 19.58 7.13
C TYR A 136 -26.24 18.60 6.03
N ASN A 137 -26.30 17.29 6.39
CA ASN A 137 -26.76 16.21 5.52
C ASN A 137 -26.11 16.22 4.12
N LEU A 138 -24.80 16.46 4.07
CA LEU A 138 -24.03 16.46 2.84
C LEU A 138 -23.74 15.00 2.43
N VAL A 139 -24.37 14.53 1.37
CA VAL A 139 -24.12 13.19 0.83
C VAL A 139 -22.85 13.17 0.03
N VAL A 140 -21.96 12.23 0.35
CA VAL A 140 -20.72 12.01 -0.42
C VAL A 140 -21.06 11.33 -1.75
N PRO A 141 -20.74 11.94 -2.90
CA PRO A 141 -21.05 11.37 -4.20
C PRO A 141 -20.34 10.04 -4.47
N ALA A 142 -20.82 9.31 -5.46
CA ALA A 142 -20.13 8.11 -5.94
C ALA A 142 -18.74 8.47 -6.47
N ASN A 143 -17.73 7.67 -6.07
CA ASN A 143 -16.31 7.86 -6.41
C ASN A 143 -15.64 9.12 -5.81
N ASP A 144 -16.26 9.76 -4.84
CA ASP A 144 -15.71 10.91 -4.16
C ASP A 144 -15.50 10.62 -2.67
N TYR A 145 -14.63 11.39 -2.04
CA TYR A 145 -14.29 11.26 -0.63
C TYR A 145 -14.36 12.61 0.08
N PHE A 146 -14.87 12.60 1.30
CA PHE A 146 -14.86 13.77 2.16
C PHE A 146 -13.68 13.66 3.13
N VAL A 147 -12.78 14.64 3.10
CA VAL A 147 -11.54 14.59 3.87
C VAL A 147 -11.38 15.80 4.76
N LEU A 148 -10.79 15.59 5.93
CA LEU A 148 -10.45 16.66 6.88
C LEU A 148 -8.97 16.58 7.28
N GLY A 149 -8.39 17.73 7.60
CA GLY A 149 -7.12 17.78 8.32
C GLY A 149 -7.32 17.47 9.80
N ASP A 150 -6.35 16.86 10.44
CA ASP A 150 -6.39 16.57 11.88
C ASP A 150 -6.26 17.87 12.70
N ASN A 151 -5.53 18.86 12.19
CA ASN A 151 -5.55 20.22 12.72
C ASN A 151 -6.73 21.02 12.14
N ARG A 152 -7.87 20.87 12.76
CA ARG A 152 -9.14 21.43 12.30
C ARG A 152 -9.14 22.93 12.12
N ILE A 153 -8.34 23.67 12.92
CA ILE A 153 -8.33 25.14 12.95
C ILE A 153 -7.78 25.72 11.65
N ILE A 154 -6.70 25.14 11.14
CA ILE A 154 -5.92 25.76 10.05
C ILE A 154 -5.95 24.92 8.75
N SER A 155 -6.62 23.78 8.77
CA SER A 155 -6.69 22.92 7.60
C SER A 155 -7.59 23.50 6.51
N SER A 156 -7.04 23.65 5.30
CA SER A 156 -7.84 23.75 4.09
C SER A 156 -8.18 22.36 3.60
N ASP A 157 -9.47 22.01 3.65
CA ASP A 157 -9.96 20.65 3.38
C ASP A 157 -11.38 20.66 2.76
N SER A 158 -12.07 19.55 2.78
CA SER A 158 -13.39 19.40 2.14
C SER A 158 -14.44 20.40 2.62
N ARG A 159 -14.26 21.00 3.78
CA ARG A 159 -15.13 22.10 4.27
C ARG A 159 -15.04 23.34 3.40
N ASN A 160 -13.91 23.55 2.75
CA ASN A 160 -13.62 24.72 1.94
C ASN A 160 -13.87 24.49 0.46
N TRP A 161 -13.37 23.39 -0.10
CA TRP A 161 -13.31 23.13 -1.53
C TRP A 161 -14.10 21.88 -1.99
N GLY A 162 -14.75 21.14 -1.06
CA GLY A 162 -15.63 20.02 -1.40
C GLY A 162 -14.94 18.66 -1.41
N PHE A 163 -15.32 17.79 -2.31
CA PHE A 163 -14.91 16.40 -2.34
C PHE A 163 -13.61 16.16 -3.09
N VAL A 164 -12.94 15.05 -2.76
CA VAL A 164 -11.77 14.53 -3.47
C VAL A 164 -12.22 13.38 -4.36
N PRO A 165 -12.09 13.52 -5.70
CA PRO A 165 -12.36 12.41 -6.60
C PRO A 165 -11.39 11.24 -6.36
N ARG A 166 -11.89 10.00 -6.49
CA ARG A 166 -11.05 8.79 -6.36
C ARG A 166 -9.83 8.82 -7.28
N ALA A 167 -9.98 9.38 -8.47
CA ALA A 167 -8.91 9.50 -9.45
C ALA A 167 -7.74 10.39 -8.99
N ASN A 168 -8.00 11.32 -8.06
CA ASN A 168 -6.99 12.20 -7.52
C ASN A 168 -6.18 11.56 -6.38
N ILE A 169 -6.65 10.45 -5.81
CA ILE A 169 -5.97 9.77 -4.70
C ILE A 169 -4.75 9.03 -5.21
N ILE A 170 -3.58 9.42 -4.73
CA ILE A 170 -2.28 8.86 -5.10
C ILE A 170 -1.98 7.60 -4.28
N GLY A 171 -2.24 7.62 -2.96
CA GLY A 171 -2.00 6.49 -2.08
C GLY A 171 -2.26 6.82 -0.61
N ARG A 172 -2.01 5.84 0.27
CA ARG A 172 -2.19 5.94 1.71
C ARG A 172 -0.86 6.23 2.41
N ALA A 173 -0.84 7.19 3.32
CA ALA A 173 0.29 7.38 4.22
C ALA A 173 0.40 6.17 5.16
N ALA A 174 1.51 5.46 5.10
CA ALA A 174 1.71 4.23 5.85
C ALA A 174 2.69 4.41 7.01
N ILE A 175 3.85 4.98 6.76
CA ILE A 175 4.95 5.06 7.70
C ILE A 175 5.60 6.44 7.62
N VAL A 176 5.85 7.05 8.79
CA VAL A 176 6.76 8.17 8.95
C VAL A 176 8.15 7.59 9.21
N TYR A 177 9.10 7.83 8.33
CA TYR A 177 10.43 7.23 8.45
C TYR A 177 11.52 8.24 8.83
N TRP A 178 11.18 9.54 8.88
CA TRP A 178 12.09 10.59 9.30
C TRP A 178 11.30 11.82 9.80
N PRO A 179 11.75 12.50 10.88
CA PRO A 179 12.83 12.10 11.81
C PRO A 179 12.43 10.90 12.66
N PHE A 180 13.42 10.17 13.18
CA PHE A 180 13.17 9.07 14.12
C PHE A 180 13.07 9.62 15.55
N GLY A 181 12.14 9.07 16.34
CA GLY A 181 12.03 9.37 17.78
C GLY A 181 11.15 10.57 18.10
N GLU A 182 10.35 11.03 17.17
CA GLU A 182 9.24 11.97 17.41
C GLU A 182 8.01 11.19 17.95
N ASP A 183 7.00 11.92 18.40
CA ASP A 183 5.85 11.41 19.16
C ASP A 183 4.96 10.39 18.42
N ASN A 184 5.16 10.19 17.12
CA ASN A 184 4.31 9.32 16.27
C ASN A 184 4.81 7.88 16.08
N ASP A 185 5.88 7.45 16.77
CA ASP A 185 6.45 6.09 16.72
C ASP A 185 6.70 5.52 15.31
N GLY A 186 6.80 6.39 14.30
CA GLY A 186 7.03 6.01 12.90
C GLY A 186 5.82 5.43 12.17
N LEU A 187 4.68 5.30 12.81
CA LEU A 187 3.43 4.82 12.19
C LEU A 187 2.38 5.93 12.16
N VAL A 188 1.70 6.06 11.03
CA VAL A 188 0.49 6.89 10.97
C VAL A 188 -0.59 6.25 11.85
N PRO A 189 -1.17 6.97 12.83
CA PRO A 189 -2.13 6.37 13.75
C PRO A 189 -3.33 5.75 13.03
N ASN A 190 -3.61 4.48 13.36
CA ASN A 190 -4.82 3.81 12.91
C ASN A 190 -6.00 4.27 13.78
N VAL A 191 -6.95 4.93 13.14
CA VAL A 191 -8.14 5.47 13.81
C VAL A 191 -9.44 4.79 13.35
N SER A 192 -9.35 3.61 12.76
CA SER A 192 -10.52 2.86 12.26
C SER A 192 -11.58 2.64 13.33
N SER A 193 -11.19 2.44 14.59
CA SER A 193 -12.09 2.24 15.72
C SER A 193 -13.04 3.43 15.98
N VAL A 194 -12.67 4.63 15.56
CA VAL A 194 -13.54 5.82 15.65
C VAL A 194 -14.80 5.65 14.79
N PHE A 195 -14.69 4.87 13.72
CA PHE A 195 -15.74 4.64 12.74
C PHE A 195 -16.52 3.32 12.94
N ASP A 196 -16.20 2.51 13.94
CA ASP A 196 -16.81 1.18 14.14
C ASP A 196 -18.34 1.22 14.26
N LYS A 197 -18.89 2.33 14.78
CA LYS A 197 -20.33 2.53 14.95
C LYS A 197 -21.03 3.10 13.71
N VAL A 198 -20.25 3.56 12.73
CA VAL A 198 -20.79 4.09 11.49
C VAL A 198 -21.22 2.92 10.62
N HIS A 199 -22.52 2.68 10.54
CA HIS A 199 -23.07 1.66 9.67
C HIS A 199 -22.75 2.02 8.22
N GLN A 200 -22.35 1.03 7.43
CA GLN A 200 -22.26 1.19 5.98
C GLN A 200 -23.69 1.27 5.41
N THR A 201 -24.30 2.43 5.51
CA THR A 201 -25.64 2.70 4.97
C THR A 201 -25.62 2.79 3.44
N GLY A 202 -24.45 2.98 2.86
CA GLY A 202 -24.21 2.93 1.45
C GLY A 202 -23.53 1.63 1.04
N ALA A 203 -24.27 0.54 0.95
CA ALA A 203 -23.92 -0.44 -0.05
C ALA A 203 -23.90 0.34 -1.37
N ALA A 204 -22.72 0.69 -1.86
CA ALA A 204 -22.57 1.19 -3.21
C ALA A 204 -23.46 0.31 -4.10
N PRO A 205 -24.30 0.88 -5.00
CA PRO A 205 -25.04 0.06 -5.94
C PRO A 205 -23.99 -0.88 -6.53
N ASN A 206 -24.28 -2.15 -6.48
CA ASN A 206 -23.44 -3.28 -6.84
C ASN A 206 -22.88 -3.08 -8.26
N THR A 207 -22.03 -2.09 -8.41
CA THR A 207 -21.13 -1.97 -9.55
C THR A 207 -20.11 -3.04 -9.27
N GLN A 208 -20.47 -4.27 -9.66
CA GLN A 208 -19.49 -5.31 -9.84
C GLN A 208 -18.31 -4.66 -10.54
N TYR A 209 -17.29 -4.36 -9.75
CA TYR A 209 -15.96 -4.13 -10.27
C TYR A 209 -15.59 -5.45 -10.93
N ARG A 210 -15.90 -5.56 -12.22
CA ARG A 210 -15.45 -6.63 -13.10
C ARG A 210 -14.01 -6.34 -13.54
N GLY A 211 -13.24 -5.82 -12.61
CA GLY A 211 -11.80 -5.92 -12.61
C GLY A 211 -11.51 -7.29 -12.05
N GLY A 212 -10.95 -8.18 -12.85
CA GLY A 212 -10.60 -9.51 -12.40
C GLY A 212 -9.87 -9.41 -11.05
N THR A 213 -10.47 -9.98 -10.03
CA THR A 213 -9.85 -10.15 -8.73
C THR A 213 -8.66 -11.05 -8.92
N ILE A 214 -7.51 -10.44 -9.19
CA ILE A 214 -6.27 -11.11 -8.86
C ILE A 214 -6.16 -10.91 -7.36
N ASP A 215 -6.67 -11.86 -6.58
CA ASP A 215 -6.52 -11.88 -5.15
C ASP A 215 -5.03 -11.75 -4.82
N ALA A 216 -4.70 -11.01 -3.78
CA ALA A 216 -3.31 -10.88 -3.33
C ALA A 216 -2.67 -12.26 -3.13
N ASP A 217 -3.48 -13.25 -2.71
CA ASP A 217 -3.12 -14.66 -2.65
C ASP A 217 -2.86 -15.27 -4.03
N GLY A 218 -3.57 -14.84 -5.07
CA GLY A 218 -3.33 -15.28 -6.46
C GLY A 218 -2.02 -14.75 -7.03
N VAL A 219 -1.64 -13.51 -6.72
CA VAL A 219 -0.33 -12.96 -7.10
C VAL A 219 0.78 -13.65 -6.33
N LEU A 220 0.61 -13.86 -5.02
CA LEU A 220 1.56 -14.58 -4.18
C LEU A 220 1.70 -16.04 -4.63
N LEU A 221 0.59 -16.72 -4.99
CA LEU A 221 0.59 -18.08 -5.52
C LEU A 221 1.26 -18.17 -6.90
N LEU A 222 1.07 -17.17 -7.77
CA LEU A 222 1.79 -17.10 -9.06
C LEU A 222 3.30 -16.90 -8.86
N PHE A 223 3.71 -16.04 -7.92
CA PHE A 223 5.12 -15.88 -7.56
C PHE A 223 5.69 -17.15 -6.90
N MET A 224 4.96 -17.75 -5.96
CA MET A 224 5.37 -19.00 -5.29
C MET A 224 5.38 -20.19 -6.25
N SER A 225 4.43 -20.31 -7.18
CA SER A 225 4.40 -21.36 -8.19
C SER A 225 5.51 -21.19 -9.22
N GLY A 226 5.83 -19.95 -9.62
CA GLY A 226 6.99 -19.65 -10.46
C GLY A 226 8.30 -20.04 -9.78
N MET A 227 8.46 -19.71 -8.50
CA MET A 227 9.63 -20.08 -7.71
C MET A 227 9.73 -21.59 -7.46
N LEU A 228 8.60 -22.28 -7.23
CA LEU A 228 8.52 -23.74 -7.10
C LEU A 228 8.84 -24.46 -8.42
N LEU A 229 8.41 -23.94 -9.57
CA LEU A 229 8.75 -24.50 -10.89
C LEU A 229 10.25 -24.37 -11.20
N ILE A 230 10.88 -23.28 -10.81
CA ILE A 230 12.34 -23.10 -10.93
C ILE A 230 13.08 -24.05 -9.99
N CYS A 231 12.57 -24.25 -8.76
CA CYS A 231 13.17 -25.15 -7.77
C CYS A 231 12.93 -26.62 -8.10
N SER A 232 11.78 -27.01 -8.66
CA SER A 232 11.46 -28.39 -9.05
C SER A 232 12.24 -28.85 -10.29
N ARG A 233 12.51 -27.97 -11.25
CA ARG A 233 13.43 -28.25 -12.36
C ARG A 233 14.86 -28.54 -11.90
N ARG A 234 15.29 -28.01 -10.74
CA ARG A 234 16.59 -28.33 -10.13
C ARG A 234 16.67 -29.76 -9.59
N ARG A 235 15.57 -30.33 -9.06
CA ARG A 235 15.53 -31.69 -8.49
C ARG A 235 15.41 -32.81 -9.56
N GLY A 236 14.89 -32.52 -10.74
CA GLY A 236 14.65 -33.56 -11.78
C GLY A 236 15.87 -34.00 -12.55
N LYS A 237 17.00 -33.31 -12.50
CA LYS A 237 18.22 -33.65 -13.28
C LYS A 237 19.29 -34.47 -12.52
N GLY A 238 19.11 -34.66 -11.20
CA GLY A 238 20.11 -35.39 -10.37
C GLY A 238 19.91 -36.91 -10.25
N SER A 239 18.73 -37.46 -10.60
CA SER A 239 18.37 -38.85 -10.25
C SER A 239 18.54 -39.90 -11.37
N GLY A 240 18.99 -39.50 -12.55
CA GLY A 240 19.04 -40.40 -13.70
C GLY A 240 20.38 -41.10 -13.94
N ARG A 241 21.49 -40.61 -13.39
CA ARG A 241 22.84 -41.08 -13.76
C ARG A 241 23.43 -42.13 -12.80
N ASP A 242 22.93 -42.22 -11.56
CA ASP A 242 23.52 -43.16 -10.59
C ASP A 242 22.92 -44.58 -10.61
N ARG A 243 21.80 -44.80 -11.31
CA ARG A 243 21.19 -46.13 -11.38
C ARG A 243 21.87 -47.10 -12.37
N ASN A 244 22.59 -46.57 -13.35
CA ASN A 244 23.28 -47.43 -14.35
C ASN A 244 24.66 -47.88 -13.87
N TYR A 245 25.33 -47.10 -13.04
CA TYR A 245 26.67 -47.43 -12.52
C TYR A 245 26.70 -48.66 -11.62
N TRP A 246 25.62 -48.92 -10.86
CA TRP A 246 25.52 -50.09 -9.96
C TRP A 246 24.96 -51.33 -10.63
N ARG A 247 24.46 -51.27 -11.85
CA ARG A 247 23.96 -52.41 -12.61
C ARG A 247 25.10 -53.15 -13.32
N GLU A 248 26.10 -52.45 -13.76
CA GLU A 248 27.25 -53.07 -14.45
C GLU A 248 28.25 -53.77 -13.52
N ARG A 249 28.34 -53.38 -12.26
CA ARG A 249 29.21 -54.04 -11.28
C ARG A 249 28.69 -55.40 -10.80
N ARG A 250 27.44 -55.77 -11.02
CA ARG A 250 26.86 -57.04 -10.60
C ARG A 250 27.03 -58.18 -11.63
N THR A 251 27.45 -57.86 -12.83
CA THR A 251 27.65 -58.86 -13.90
C THR A 251 29.08 -59.38 -13.95
N HIS A 252 30.02 -58.80 -13.26
CA HIS A 252 31.43 -59.24 -13.28
C HIS A 252 31.88 -60.01 -12.02
N GLN A 253 30.96 -60.43 -11.16
CA GLN A 253 31.31 -61.17 -9.94
C GLN A 253 30.67 -62.57 -9.86
N LYS A 254 30.49 -63.22 -11.01
CA LYS A 254 30.18 -64.64 -11.07
C LYS A 254 30.99 -65.26 -12.20
N ILE A 255 32.20 -65.64 -11.91
CA ILE A 255 32.96 -66.82 -12.38
C ILE A 255 34.00 -67.14 -11.32
#